data_956192c4bc3c61c363edc1a14d83e308
#
_entry.id   956192c4bc3c61c363edc1a14d83e308
#
_cell.length_a   1.000
_cell.length_b   1.000
_cell.length_c   1.000
_cell.angle_alpha   90.00
_cell.angle_beta   90.00
_cell.angle_gamma   90.00
#
_symmetry.space_group_name_H-M   'P 1'
#
loop_
_entity.id
_entity.type
_entity.pdbx_description
1 polymer ?
#
loop_
_entity_poly.entity_id
_entity_poly.type
_entity_poly.pdbx_seq_one_letter_code
_entity_poly.pdbx_strand_id
1 'polypeptide(L)' 'MSKERNGAQELKRVEPAFLAQYRTCYPKCQKFHVTSDHLVFLENELDKAAAHQATLGSGELITY' A
#
# COMPACT_ATOMS: atom_id res chain seq x y z
N MET A 1 16.46 -16.30 6.96
CA MET A 1 16.27 -16.18 6.45
C MET A 1 16.25 -15.39 6.12
N SER A 2 15.89 -15.70 6.13
CA SER A 2 15.56 -15.28 5.67
C SER A 2 15.25 -14.88 5.47
N LYS A 3 15.22 -15.18 5.57
CA LYS A 3 14.73 -15.05 5.21
C LYS A 3 14.43 -14.61 5.53
N GLU A 4 14.36 -14.84 5.79
CA GLU A 4 13.94 -14.59 5.84
C GLU A 4 13.82 -13.74 6.01
N ARG A 5 14.09 -13.93 6.33
CA ARG A 5 13.83 -13.14 6.20
C ARG A 5 13.30 -12.40 5.88
N ASN A 6 13.09 -12.50 5.64
CA ASN A 6 12.45 -11.69 5.05
C ASN A 6 11.08 -11.61 5.08
N GLY A 7 10.59 -12.33 5.17
CA GLY A 7 9.20 -12.67 5.26
C GLY A 7 8.52 -12.19 6.50
N ALA A 8 9.23 -12.20 7.57
CA ALA A 8 8.68 -11.75 8.85
C ALA A 8 8.24 -10.31 8.79
N GLN A 9 8.97 -9.51 8.03
CA GLN A 9 8.63 -8.11 7.91
C GLN A 9 7.27 -7.93 7.23
N GLU A 10 7.00 -8.78 6.27
CA GLU A 10 5.73 -8.72 5.55
C GLU A 10 4.57 -9.08 6.46
N LEU A 11 4.80 -9.97 7.39
CA LEU A 11 3.75 -10.40 8.30
C LEU A 11 3.32 -9.28 9.23
N LYS A 12 4.17 -8.29 9.43
CA LYS A 12 3.83 -7.17 10.30
C LYS A 12 2.97 -6.15 9.59
N ARG A 13 2.81 -6.29 8.28
CA ARG A 13 2.06 -5.36 7.48
C ARG A 13 0.73 -5.97 7.12
N VAL A 14 -0.18 -5.93 8.08
CA VAL A 14 -1.51 -6.49 7.87
C VAL A 14 -2.27 -5.56 6.94
N GLU A 15 -2.80 -6.13 5.87
CA GLU A 15 -3.55 -5.36 4.91
C GLU A 15 -4.83 -4.82 5.54
N PRO A 16 -5.09 -3.51 5.38
CA PRO A 16 -6.32 -2.92 5.93
C PRO A 16 -7.56 -3.54 5.31
N ALA A 17 -8.60 -3.68 6.13
CA ALA A 17 -9.84 -4.30 5.68
C ALA A 17 -10.47 -3.54 4.50
N PHE A 18 -10.31 -2.22 4.44
CA PHE A 18 -10.92 -1.45 3.36
C PHE A 18 -10.35 -1.78 1.99
N LEU A 19 -9.16 -2.42 1.93
CA LEU A 19 -8.61 -2.81 0.64
C LEU A 19 -9.33 -3.98 -0.01
N ALA A 20 -10.13 -4.72 0.76
CA ALA A 20 -10.85 -5.87 0.20
C ALA A 20 -11.73 -5.47 -0.97
N GLN A 21 -12.44 -4.35 -0.84
CA GLN A 21 -13.30 -3.89 -1.92
C GLN A 21 -12.51 -3.44 -3.12
N TYR A 22 -11.32 -2.87 -2.91
CA TYR A 22 -10.47 -2.46 -4.03
C TYR A 22 -9.94 -3.69 -4.77
N ARG A 23 -9.61 -4.73 -4.06
CA ARG A 23 -9.15 -5.95 -4.73
C ARG A 23 -10.27 -6.60 -5.53
N THR A 24 -11.50 -6.47 -5.05
CA THR A 24 -12.64 -6.99 -5.79
C THR A 24 -12.91 -6.17 -7.05
N CYS A 25 -12.81 -4.84 -6.95
CA CYS A 25 -13.07 -3.95 -8.07
C CYS A 25 -11.95 -3.98 -9.11
N TYR A 26 -10.72 -4.23 -8.67
CA TYR A 26 -9.55 -4.21 -9.55
C TYR A 26 -8.79 -5.52 -9.44
N PRO A 27 -9.38 -6.62 -9.91
CA PRO A 27 -8.78 -7.95 -9.69
C PRO A 27 -7.43 -8.14 -10.35
N LYS A 28 -7.10 -7.33 -11.36
CA LYS A 28 -5.81 -7.44 -12.04
C LYS A 28 -4.74 -6.58 -11.40
N CYS A 29 -5.11 -5.73 -10.48
CA CYS A 29 -4.17 -4.87 -9.77
C CYS A 29 -3.59 -5.66 -8.61
N GLN A 30 -2.28 -5.87 -8.64
CA GLN A 30 -1.64 -6.72 -7.63
C GLN A 30 -1.22 -5.95 -6.40
N LYS A 31 -0.99 -4.66 -6.55
CA LYS A 31 -0.51 -3.83 -5.45
C LYS A 31 -1.34 -2.58 -5.33
N PHE A 32 -1.49 -2.11 -4.10
CA PHE A 32 -2.18 -0.86 -3.83
C PHE A 32 -1.29 -0.01 -2.93
N HIS A 33 -1.21 1.27 -3.26
CA HIS A 33 -0.42 2.22 -2.49
C HIS A 33 -1.36 3.04 -1.62
N VAL A 34 -1.15 3.01 -0.32
CA VAL A 34 -2.03 3.68 0.63
C VAL A 34 -1.25 4.77 1.34
N THR A 35 -1.73 6.00 1.22
CA THR A 35 -1.11 7.14 1.89
C THR A 35 -1.55 7.20 3.34
N SER A 36 -0.88 8.04 4.12
CA SER A 36 -1.14 8.10 5.56
C SER A 36 -2.52 8.64 5.89
N ASP A 37 -3.21 9.26 4.94
CA ASP A 37 -4.58 9.71 5.13
C ASP A 37 -5.59 8.71 4.56
N HIS A 38 -5.12 7.48 4.26
CA HIS A 38 -5.95 6.35 3.81
C HIS A 38 -6.53 6.50 2.41
N LEU A 39 -5.87 7.26 1.55
CA LEU A 39 -6.21 7.25 0.13
C LEU A 39 -5.52 6.09 -0.54
N VAL A 40 -6.24 5.41 -1.43
CA VAL A 40 -5.75 4.23 -2.12
C VAL A 40 -5.45 4.57 -3.56
N PHE A 41 -4.24 4.21 -4.01
CA PHE A 41 -3.81 4.41 -5.39
C PHE A 41 -3.48 3.05 -6.00
N LEU A 42 -3.73 2.93 -7.29
CA LEU A 42 -3.47 1.68 -7.98
C LEU A 42 -1.99 1.46 -8.22
N GLU A 43 -1.65 0.24 -8.58
CA GLU A 43 -0.25 -0.17 -8.73
C GLU A 43 0.53 0.76 -9.65
N ASN A 44 -0.07 1.20 -10.75
CA ASN A 44 0.62 2.06 -11.71
C ASN A 44 0.53 3.54 -11.37
N GLU A 45 0.02 3.86 -10.18
CA GLU A 45 -0.14 5.26 -9.76
C GLU A 45 0.81 5.62 -8.61
N LEU A 46 1.94 4.93 -8.53
CA LEU A 46 2.89 5.19 -7.46
C LEU A 46 3.35 6.64 -7.43
N ASP A 47 3.59 7.23 -8.60
CA ASP A 47 4.02 8.63 -8.66
C ASP A 47 2.98 9.56 -8.04
N LYS A 48 1.71 9.29 -8.31
CA LYS A 48 0.63 10.10 -7.76
C LYS A 48 0.52 9.92 -6.26
N ALA A 49 0.67 8.67 -5.81
CA ALA A 49 0.62 8.37 -4.38
C ALA A 49 1.75 9.06 -3.64
N ALA A 50 2.95 9.01 -4.21
CA ALA A 50 4.11 9.63 -3.58
C ALA A 50 3.94 11.15 -3.52
N ALA A 51 3.44 11.76 -4.59
CA ALA A 51 3.21 13.19 -4.61
C ALA A 51 2.18 13.60 -3.56
N HIS A 52 1.11 12.82 -3.45
CA HIS A 52 0.09 13.10 -2.45
C HIS A 52 0.65 12.96 -1.04
N GLN A 53 1.39 11.89 -0.79
CA GLN A 53 1.98 11.67 0.53
C GLN A 53 2.90 12.81 0.90
N ALA A 54 3.65 13.33 -0.07
CA ALA A 54 4.55 14.45 0.18
C ALA A 54 3.80 15.68 0.65
N THR A 55 2.58 15.90 0.16
CA THR A 55 1.80 17.08 0.56
C THR A 55 1.29 16.95 1.99
N LEU A 56 1.20 15.72 2.53
CA LEU A 56 0.70 15.52 3.88
C LEU A 56 1.71 15.90 4.95
N GLY A 57 2.98 15.86 4.63
CA GLY A 57 4.05 16.30 5.52
C GLY A 57 4.38 15.35 6.65
N SER A 58 3.59 14.30 6.88
CA SER A 58 3.87 13.33 7.93
C SER A 58 3.26 11.99 7.57
N GLY A 59 3.69 10.94 8.27
CA GLY A 59 3.25 9.60 7.96
C GLY A 59 4.05 9.00 6.82
N GLU A 60 3.64 7.83 6.37
CA GLU A 60 4.36 7.17 5.29
C GLU A 60 3.42 6.48 4.33
N LEU A 61 3.88 6.35 3.10
CA LEU A 61 3.18 5.62 2.05
C LEU A 61 3.51 4.14 2.20
N ILE A 62 2.48 3.32 2.21
CA ILE A 62 2.65 1.88 2.36
C ILE A 62 2.03 1.18 1.16
N THR A 63 2.77 0.22 0.60
CA THR A 63 2.28 -0.59 -0.51
C THR A 63 1.89 -1.96 0.00
N TYR A 64 0.70 -2.40 -0.37
CA TYR A 64 0.18 -3.72 0.03
C TYR A 64 0.02 -4.64 -1.14
#